data_ddfc74ac1b8eca2db058638d7b8225f3
#
_entry.id   ddfc74ac1b8eca2db058638d7b8225f3
#
_cell.length_a   1.000
_cell.length_b   1.000
_cell.length_c   1.000
_cell.angle_alpha   90.00
_cell.angle_beta   90.00
_cell.angle_gamma   90.00
#
_symmetry.space_group_name_H-M   'P 1'
#
loop_
_entity.id
_entity.type
_entity.pdbx_description
1 polymer ?
#
loop_
_entity_poly.entity_id
_entity_poly.type
_entity_poly.pdbx_seq_one_letter_code
_entity_poly.pdbx_strand_id
1 'polypeptide(L)'
;MSPQVLKIKYQRTSTTQQHGERFKTDKNKYDKVFFDQGISGTKPFNERTEAKKIVDLVNQGLVEELHVEEIRDIGRNMVDTINSLDWLDKNNVTVVIRSMGNLCSRVNGKRNEIWTLITATMSSLYQMELENLKIRTKMGREAYLMKGGRIGRPNHTNETAKQFLEKPKSKEILSLLGKGKSLRDIAGRTNCSINLVVKVKRLTQSKEELVTE
;
A
#
# COMPACT_ATOMS: atom_id res chain seq x y z
N MET A 1 -7.11 -37.81 9.67
CA MET A 1 -6.51 -37.63 8.33
C MET A 1 -5.80 -36.28 8.33
N SER A 2 -4.48 -36.30 8.11
CA SER A 2 -3.76 -35.04 7.94
C SER A 2 -4.33 -34.30 6.71
N PRO A 3 -4.56 -33.00 6.77
CA PRO A 3 -5.04 -32.23 5.62
C PRO A 3 -4.05 -32.42 4.47
N GLN A 4 -4.56 -32.70 3.28
CA GLN A 4 -3.74 -32.83 2.08
C GLN A 4 -3.20 -31.44 1.75
N VAL A 5 -1.89 -31.25 1.90
CA VAL A 5 -1.21 -29.99 1.54
C VAL A 5 -0.99 -29.92 0.04
N LEU A 6 -1.08 -28.71 -0.50
CA LEU A 6 -1.14 -28.46 -1.94
C LEU A 6 0.19 -27.90 -2.46
N LYS A 7 0.56 -28.38 -3.65
CA LYS A 7 1.61 -27.80 -4.50
C LYS A 7 0.95 -26.90 -5.53
N ILE A 8 1.17 -25.60 -5.40
CA ILE A 8 0.48 -24.56 -6.18
C ILE A 8 1.46 -23.92 -7.17
N LYS A 9 0.98 -23.64 -8.38
CA LYS A 9 1.66 -22.79 -9.34
C LYS A 9 0.92 -21.48 -9.47
N TYR A 10 1.66 -20.37 -9.37
CA TYR A 10 1.13 -19.01 -9.62
C TYR A 10 1.83 -18.38 -10.81
N GLN A 11 1.05 -17.74 -11.65
CA GLN A 11 1.51 -17.08 -12.86
C GLN A 11 0.86 -15.70 -12.97
N ARG A 12 1.60 -14.74 -13.51
CA ARG A 12 1.08 -13.40 -13.79
C ARG A 12 1.61 -12.88 -15.14
N THR A 13 0.73 -12.25 -15.90
CA THR A 13 1.12 -11.47 -17.09
C THR A 13 0.60 -10.05 -16.98
N SER A 14 1.41 -9.07 -17.42
CA SER A 14 1.03 -7.65 -17.41
C SER A 14 0.12 -7.24 -18.55
N THR A 15 0.07 -8.01 -19.63
CA THR A 15 -0.76 -7.77 -20.80
C THR A 15 -1.62 -8.99 -21.13
N THR A 16 -2.84 -8.74 -21.58
CA THR A 16 -3.78 -9.80 -21.99
C THR A 16 -3.33 -10.58 -23.24
N GLN A 17 -2.41 -9.99 -24.03
CA GLN A 17 -1.82 -10.64 -25.21
C GLN A 17 -0.70 -11.64 -24.89
N GLN A 18 -0.16 -11.62 -23.67
CA GLN A 18 0.82 -12.59 -23.22
C GLN A 18 0.10 -13.87 -22.71
N HIS A 19 0.00 -14.85 -23.56
CA HIS A 19 -0.67 -16.13 -23.25
C HIS A 19 0.14 -17.08 -22.35
N GLY A 20 1.16 -16.59 -21.67
CA GLY A 20 1.95 -17.41 -20.73
C GLY A 20 2.66 -18.59 -21.37
N GLU A 21 3.08 -18.48 -22.65
CA GLU A 21 3.76 -19.57 -23.38
C GLU A 21 5.02 -20.08 -22.67
N ARG A 22 5.72 -19.21 -21.93
CA ARG A 22 6.84 -19.57 -21.06
C ARG A 22 6.50 -20.65 -20.03
N PHE A 23 5.23 -20.79 -19.72
CA PHE A 23 4.74 -21.74 -18.71
C PHE A 23 4.34 -23.08 -19.31
N LYS A 24 4.19 -23.18 -20.64
CA LYS A 24 3.85 -24.42 -21.34
C LYS A 24 4.97 -25.46 -21.33
N THR A 25 6.22 -25.02 -21.16
CA THR A 25 7.40 -25.89 -21.08
C THR A 25 7.55 -26.59 -19.72
N ASP A 26 6.71 -26.21 -18.76
CA ASP A 26 6.75 -26.78 -17.42
C ASP A 26 6.06 -28.14 -17.38
N LYS A 27 6.86 -29.19 -17.17
CA LYS A 27 6.38 -30.59 -17.06
C LYS A 27 6.02 -31.02 -15.63
N ASN A 28 6.19 -30.11 -14.65
CA ASN A 28 5.85 -30.42 -13.26
C ASN A 28 4.34 -30.56 -13.09
N LYS A 29 3.94 -31.47 -12.19
CA LYS A 29 2.54 -31.62 -11.79
C LYS A 29 2.25 -30.69 -10.60
N TYR A 30 1.14 -29.98 -10.67
CA TYR A 30 0.64 -29.11 -9.62
C TYR A 30 -0.79 -29.49 -9.27
N ASP A 31 -1.14 -29.37 -8.00
CA ASP A 31 -2.52 -29.63 -7.55
C ASP A 31 -3.46 -28.51 -8.00
N LYS A 32 -2.96 -27.25 -8.00
CA LYS A 32 -3.69 -26.08 -8.48
C LYS A 32 -2.77 -25.13 -9.23
N VAL A 33 -3.34 -24.48 -10.25
CA VAL A 33 -2.67 -23.43 -11.02
C VAL A 33 -3.54 -22.18 -10.97
N PHE A 34 -2.96 -21.06 -10.56
CA PHE A 34 -3.60 -19.74 -10.49
C PHE A 34 -2.93 -18.80 -11.49
N PHE A 35 -3.72 -18.09 -12.27
CA PHE A 35 -3.22 -17.22 -13.33
C PHE A 35 -3.91 -15.86 -13.33
N ASP A 36 -3.17 -14.82 -12.94
CA ASP A 36 -3.58 -13.43 -13.02
C ASP A 36 -3.17 -12.84 -14.39
N GLN A 37 -4.07 -12.91 -15.36
CA GLN A 37 -3.85 -12.40 -16.70
C GLN A 37 -4.19 -10.91 -16.79
N GLY A 38 -3.29 -10.12 -17.39
CA GLY A 38 -3.50 -8.68 -17.59
C GLY A 38 -3.46 -7.85 -16.30
N ILE A 39 -2.96 -8.41 -15.22
CA ILE A 39 -2.85 -7.70 -13.94
C ILE A 39 -1.52 -6.95 -13.89
N SER A 40 -1.62 -5.61 -13.65
CA SER A 40 -0.45 -4.77 -13.47
C SER A 40 0.45 -5.26 -12.32
N GLY A 41 1.76 -5.26 -12.56
CA GLY A 41 2.75 -5.54 -11.52
C GLY A 41 2.72 -4.53 -10.35
N THR A 42 2.05 -3.37 -10.51
CA THR A 42 1.92 -2.37 -9.44
C THR A 42 0.89 -2.75 -8.38
N LYS A 43 0.03 -3.77 -8.63
CA LYS A 43 -0.94 -4.26 -7.66
C LYS A 43 -0.28 -5.22 -6.66
N PRO A 44 -0.46 -5.03 -5.33
CA PRO A 44 0.07 -5.95 -4.33
C PRO A 44 -0.36 -7.40 -4.56
N PHE A 45 0.46 -8.37 -4.12
CA PHE A 45 0.16 -9.79 -4.30
C PHE A 45 -1.20 -10.18 -3.70
N ASN A 46 -1.46 -9.80 -2.47
CA ASN A 46 -2.69 -10.11 -1.74
C ASN A 46 -3.96 -9.41 -2.25
N GLU A 47 -3.83 -8.45 -3.17
CA GLU A 47 -4.97 -7.75 -3.77
C GLU A 47 -5.30 -8.25 -5.17
N ARG A 48 -4.47 -9.11 -5.77
CA ARG A 48 -4.71 -9.69 -7.09
C ARG A 48 -5.76 -10.78 -7.00
N THR A 49 -6.55 -10.92 -8.05
CA THR A 49 -7.76 -11.79 -8.04
C THR A 49 -7.44 -13.25 -7.73
N GLU A 50 -6.47 -13.81 -8.44
CA GLU A 50 -6.10 -15.22 -8.26
C GLU A 50 -5.13 -15.42 -7.09
N ALA A 51 -4.20 -14.48 -6.87
CA ALA A 51 -3.28 -14.54 -5.74
C ALA A 51 -4.01 -14.46 -4.39
N LYS A 52 -5.13 -13.72 -4.29
CA LYS A 52 -5.96 -13.67 -3.08
C LYS A 52 -6.46 -15.07 -2.68
N LYS A 53 -6.84 -15.91 -3.65
CA LYS A 53 -7.25 -17.30 -3.37
C LYS A 53 -6.09 -18.12 -2.79
N ILE A 54 -4.86 -17.86 -3.24
CA ILE A 54 -3.66 -18.48 -2.68
C ILE A 54 -3.45 -18.04 -1.24
N VAL A 55 -3.61 -16.74 -0.95
CA VAL A 55 -3.52 -16.19 0.41
C VAL A 55 -4.51 -16.88 1.34
N ASP A 56 -5.76 -17.07 0.89
CA ASP A 56 -6.78 -17.76 1.67
C ASP A 56 -6.39 -19.22 1.94
N LEU A 57 -5.82 -19.93 0.97
CA LEU A 57 -5.34 -21.30 1.15
C LEU A 57 -4.14 -21.39 2.09
N VAL A 58 -3.21 -20.43 2.02
CA VAL A 58 -2.05 -20.34 2.92
C VAL A 58 -2.52 -20.10 4.36
N ASN A 59 -3.46 -19.19 4.56
CA ASN A 59 -4.02 -18.90 5.89
C ASN A 59 -4.75 -20.11 6.50
N GLN A 60 -5.25 -21.01 5.66
CA GLN A 60 -5.84 -22.29 6.09
C GLN A 60 -4.80 -23.41 6.35
N GLY A 61 -3.50 -23.14 6.10
CA GLY A 61 -2.44 -24.15 6.24
C GLY A 61 -2.48 -25.23 5.17
N LEU A 62 -3.10 -24.98 4.02
CA LEU A 62 -3.29 -25.96 2.95
C LEU A 62 -2.23 -25.90 1.85
N VAL A 63 -1.22 -25.02 1.96
CA VAL A 63 -0.19 -24.85 0.94
C VAL A 63 1.17 -25.30 1.47
N GLU A 64 1.81 -26.23 0.79
CA GLU A 64 3.18 -26.67 1.09
C GLU A 64 4.20 -25.98 0.19
N GLU A 65 3.91 -25.91 -1.11
CA GLU A 65 4.82 -25.31 -2.09
C GLU A 65 4.08 -24.30 -2.98
N LEU A 66 4.70 -23.12 -3.16
CA LEU A 66 4.27 -22.11 -4.11
C LEU A 66 5.34 -21.91 -5.19
N HIS A 67 5.03 -22.33 -6.41
CA HIS A 67 5.89 -22.17 -7.57
C HIS A 67 5.54 -20.91 -8.34
N VAL A 68 6.54 -20.06 -8.59
CA VAL A 68 6.42 -18.85 -9.40
C VAL A 68 7.49 -18.84 -10.49
N GLU A 69 7.24 -18.15 -11.58
CA GLU A 69 8.25 -18.02 -12.64
C GLU A 69 9.36 -17.11 -12.20
N GLU A 70 9.03 -15.92 -11.71
CA GLU A 70 9.99 -14.91 -11.30
C GLU A 70 9.64 -14.37 -9.91
N ILE A 71 10.66 -13.96 -9.16
CA ILE A 71 10.48 -13.41 -7.80
C ILE A 71 9.57 -12.17 -7.78
N ARG A 72 9.57 -11.38 -8.87
CA ARG A 72 8.69 -10.21 -9.04
C ARG A 72 7.20 -10.55 -9.19
N ASP A 73 6.86 -11.81 -9.37
CA ASP A 73 5.45 -12.22 -9.46
C ASP A 73 4.78 -12.24 -8.08
N ILE A 74 5.57 -12.26 -6.99
CA ILE A 74 5.08 -12.32 -5.61
C ILE A 74 4.80 -10.91 -5.03
N GLY A 75 5.24 -9.83 -5.68
CA GLY A 75 5.04 -8.47 -5.15
C GLY A 75 4.88 -7.41 -6.23
N ARG A 76 4.53 -6.20 -5.83
CA ARG A 76 4.43 -5.00 -6.71
C ARG A 76 5.75 -4.23 -6.82
N ASN A 77 6.57 -4.34 -5.81
CA ASN A 77 7.90 -3.75 -5.72
C ASN A 77 8.75 -4.61 -4.77
N MET A 78 10.00 -4.23 -4.57
CA MET A 78 10.93 -5.01 -3.77
C MET A 78 10.49 -5.18 -2.31
N VAL A 79 9.93 -4.15 -1.68
CA VAL A 79 9.40 -4.23 -0.30
C VAL A 79 8.26 -5.22 -0.20
N ASP A 80 7.29 -5.07 -1.09
CA ASP A 80 6.12 -5.94 -1.12
C ASP A 80 6.52 -7.39 -1.37
N THR A 81 7.50 -7.60 -2.25
CA THR A 81 8.08 -8.94 -2.51
C THR A 81 8.74 -9.50 -1.25
N ILE A 82 9.60 -8.73 -0.56
CA ILE A 82 10.27 -9.19 0.66
C ILE A 82 9.24 -9.52 1.75
N ASN A 83 8.26 -8.65 1.95
CA ASN A 83 7.19 -8.86 2.95
C ASN A 83 6.35 -10.10 2.62
N SER A 84 6.01 -10.31 1.35
CA SER A 84 5.26 -11.48 0.91
C SER A 84 6.06 -12.77 1.09
N LEU A 85 7.37 -12.75 0.80
CA LEU A 85 8.26 -13.90 1.03
C LEU A 85 8.41 -14.22 2.51
N ASP A 86 8.56 -13.21 3.37
CA ASP A 86 8.64 -13.38 4.82
C ASP A 86 7.33 -13.94 5.38
N TRP A 87 6.19 -13.44 4.89
CA TRP A 87 4.88 -13.95 5.27
C TRP A 87 4.68 -15.41 4.83
N LEU A 88 5.09 -15.80 3.61
CA LEU A 88 5.05 -17.19 3.14
C LEU A 88 5.95 -18.10 3.99
N ASP A 89 7.15 -17.63 4.33
CA ASP A 89 8.08 -18.38 5.18
C ASP A 89 7.53 -18.59 6.59
N LYS A 90 6.91 -17.57 7.21
CA LYS A 90 6.22 -17.66 8.51
C LYS A 90 5.06 -18.64 8.51
N ASN A 91 4.40 -18.83 7.37
CA ASN A 91 3.34 -19.81 7.19
C ASN A 91 3.86 -21.18 6.72
N ASN A 92 5.18 -21.42 6.79
CA ASN A 92 5.85 -22.67 6.39
C ASN A 92 5.66 -23.06 4.91
N VAL A 93 5.35 -22.10 4.04
CA VAL A 93 5.24 -22.32 2.59
C VAL A 93 6.61 -22.27 1.96
N THR A 94 6.99 -23.32 1.24
CA THR A 94 8.20 -23.37 0.43
C THR A 94 7.95 -22.64 -0.89
N VAL A 95 8.69 -21.56 -1.14
CA VAL A 95 8.63 -20.82 -2.42
C VAL A 95 9.67 -21.37 -3.36
N VAL A 96 9.29 -21.63 -4.62
CA VAL A 96 10.16 -22.12 -5.67
C VAL A 96 10.17 -21.14 -6.84
N ILE A 97 11.34 -20.59 -7.18
CA ILE A 97 11.51 -19.66 -8.32
C ILE A 97 12.09 -20.43 -9.49
N ARG A 98 11.28 -20.60 -10.54
CA ARG A 98 11.62 -21.43 -11.69
C ARG A 98 12.72 -20.80 -12.57
N SER A 99 12.65 -19.52 -12.84
CA SER A 99 13.67 -18.80 -13.65
C SER A 99 15.07 -18.81 -13.04
N MET A 100 15.17 -19.14 -11.75
CA MET A 100 16.43 -19.26 -11.02
C MET A 100 16.87 -20.72 -10.82
N GLY A 101 16.57 -21.61 -11.76
CA GLY A 101 16.93 -23.01 -11.68
C GLY A 101 16.14 -23.79 -10.61
N ASN A 102 14.87 -23.45 -10.40
CA ASN A 102 14.03 -24.00 -9.33
C ASN A 102 14.59 -23.75 -7.93
N LEU A 103 15.11 -22.55 -7.70
CA LEU A 103 15.60 -22.15 -6.39
C LEU A 103 14.48 -22.20 -5.36
N CYS A 104 14.66 -23.04 -4.34
CA CYS A 104 13.69 -23.21 -3.26
C CYS A 104 14.07 -22.37 -2.04
N SER A 105 13.07 -21.81 -1.36
CA SER A 105 13.29 -21.11 -0.08
C SER A 105 13.69 -22.04 1.04
N ARG A 106 13.28 -23.30 0.95
CA ARG A 106 13.62 -24.36 1.92
C ARG A 106 14.07 -25.64 1.21
N VAL A 107 15.00 -26.35 1.82
CA VAL A 107 15.49 -27.65 1.38
C VAL A 107 15.47 -28.57 2.60
N ASN A 108 14.82 -29.73 2.51
CA ASN A 108 14.67 -30.68 3.62
C ASN A 108 14.15 -30.03 4.92
N GLY A 109 13.15 -29.13 4.80
CA GLY A 109 12.56 -28.42 5.94
C GLY A 109 13.40 -27.28 6.52
N LYS A 110 14.67 -27.13 6.09
CA LYS A 110 15.56 -26.05 6.52
C LYS A 110 15.60 -24.92 5.51
N ARG A 111 15.78 -23.69 5.97
CA ARG A 111 15.93 -22.52 5.11
C ARG A 111 17.18 -22.67 4.24
N ASN A 112 17.03 -22.41 2.95
CA ASN A 112 18.14 -22.48 2.00
C ASN A 112 19.09 -21.27 2.20
N GLU A 113 20.39 -21.52 2.33
CA GLU A 113 21.38 -20.47 2.53
C GLU A 113 21.46 -19.51 1.34
N ILE A 114 21.37 -20.04 0.10
CA ILE A 114 21.35 -19.22 -1.11
C ILE A 114 20.14 -18.30 -1.12
N TRP A 115 18.97 -18.80 -0.69
CA TRP A 115 17.76 -18.00 -0.53
C TRP A 115 17.95 -16.88 0.47
N THR A 116 18.58 -17.17 1.59
CA THR A 116 18.88 -16.17 2.63
C THR A 116 19.80 -15.07 2.10
N LEU A 117 20.85 -15.45 1.35
CA LEU A 117 21.75 -14.49 0.70
C LEU A 117 21.00 -13.59 -0.30
N ILE A 118 20.15 -14.16 -1.15
CA ILE A 118 19.38 -13.41 -2.15
C ILE A 118 18.42 -12.42 -1.47
N THR A 119 17.67 -12.86 -0.46
CA THR A 119 16.73 -11.98 0.24
C THR A 119 17.44 -10.87 1.01
N ALA A 120 18.60 -11.13 1.62
CA ALA A 120 19.44 -10.14 2.28
C ALA A 120 19.99 -9.10 1.28
N THR A 121 20.48 -9.56 0.12
CA THR A 121 20.97 -8.68 -0.96
C THR A 121 19.85 -7.80 -1.50
N MET A 122 18.67 -8.36 -1.75
CA MET A 122 17.50 -7.58 -2.17
C MET A 122 17.13 -6.49 -1.16
N SER A 123 17.15 -6.83 0.13
CA SER A 123 16.86 -5.87 1.20
C SER A 123 17.88 -4.73 1.22
N SER A 124 19.17 -5.05 1.06
CA SER A 124 20.25 -4.05 1.03
C SER A 124 20.13 -3.12 -0.19
N LEU A 125 19.87 -3.68 -1.37
CA LEU A 125 19.65 -2.89 -2.59
C LEU A 125 18.45 -1.96 -2.47
N TYR A 126 17.40 -2.42 -1.84
CA TYR A 126 16.23 -1.58 -1.56
C TYR A 126 16.54 -0.40 -0.64
N GLN A 127 17.32 -0.62 0.43
CA GLN A 127 17.74 0.46 1.31
C GLN A 127 18.57 1.50 0.56
N MET A 128 19.50 1.06 -0.28
CA MET A 128 20.30 1.96 -1.15
C MET A 128 19.39 2.77 -2.09
N GLU A 129 18.37 2.16 -2.69
CA GLU A 129 17.43 2.87 -3.58
C GLU A 129 16.63 3.94 -2.81
N LEU A 130 16.17 3.63 -1.61
CA LEU A 130 15.49 4.61 -0.74
C LEU A 130 16.38 5.79 -0.38
N GLU A 131 17.63 5.55 -0.06
CA GLU A 131 18.60 6.61 0.24
C GLU A 131 18.86 7.49 -0.99
N ASN A 132 19.07 6.90 -2.14
CA ASN A 132 19.23 7.62 -3.40
C ASN A 132 17.99 8.47 -3.74
N LEU A 133 16.80 7.97 -3.49
CA LEU A 133 15.54 8.70 -3.67
C LEU A 133 15.45 9.92 -2.73
N LYS A 134 15.84 9.76 -1.46
CA LYS A 134 15.91 10.86 -0.48
C LYS A 134 16.90 11.93 -0.94
N ILE A 135 18.10 11.53 -1.37
CA ILE A 135 19.13 12.45 -1.87
C ILE A 135 18.63 13.22 -3.09
N ARG A 136 18.09 12.53 -4.11
CA ARG A 136 17.54 13.19 -5.32
C ARG A 136 16.42 14.16 -4.97
N THR A 137 15.52 13.77 -4.06
CA THR A 137 14.41 14.64 -3.63
C THR A 137 14.92 15.88 -2.90
N LYS A 138 15.93 15.72 -2.05
CA LYS A 138 16.58 16.85 -1.35
C LYS A 138 17.24 17.79 -2.34
N MET A 139 18.08 17.27 -3.23
CA MET A 139 18.76 18.05 -4.27
C MET A 139 17.75 18.78 -5.19
N GLY A 140 16.67 18.10 -5.58
CA GLY A 140 15.62 18.71 -6.39
C GLY A 140 14.91 19.87 -5.69
N ARG A 141 14.66 19.73 -4.37
CA ARG A 141 14.09 20.83 -3.56
C ARG A 141 15.05 22.02 -3.43
N GLU A 142 16.33 21.75 -3.18
CA GLU A 142 17.36 22.77 -3.08
C GLU A 142 17.52 23.53 -4.40
N ALA A 143 17.61 22.82 -5.51
CA ALA A 143 17.68 23.44 -6.85
C ALA A 143 16.42 24.27 -7.17
N TYR A 144 15.24 23.83 -6.76
CA TYR A 144 14.00 24.60 -6.92
C TYR A 144 14.01 25.90 -6.10
N LEU A 145 14.50 25.83 -4.84
CA LEU A 145 14.63 27.01 -3.98
C LEU A 145 15.67 28.01 -4.53
N MET A 146 16.81 27.51 -5.04
CA MET A 146 17.86 28.36 -5.65
C MET A 146 17.35 29.12 -6.89
N LYS A 147 16.39 28.54 -7.62
CA LYS A 147 15.71 29.22 -8.76
C LYS A 147 14.61 30.20 -8.33
N GLY A 148 14.53 30.52 -7.05
CA GLY A 148 13.48 31.40 -6.52
C GLY A 148 12.14 30.70 -6.29
N GLY A 149 12.08 29.38 -6.43
CA GLY A 149 10.90 28.59 -6.14
C GLY A 149 10.57 28.58 -4.65
N ARG A 150 9.32 28.32 -4.31
CA ARG A 150 8.82 28.26 -2.94
C ARG A 150 8.17 26.91 -2.66
N ILE A 151 8.60 26.26 -1.59
CA ILE A 151 8.01 25.01 -1.12
C ILE A 151 6.94 25.35 -0.08
N GLY A 152 5.80 24.70 -0.19
CA GLY A 152 4.66 24.86 0.70
C GLY A 152 3.48 25.53 0.01
N ARG A 153 2.47 25.89 0.81
CA ARG A 153 1.26 26.54 0.30
C ARG A 153 1.58 27.95 -0.21
N PRO A 154 1.15 28.33 -1.41
CA PRO A 154 1.37 29.67 -1.94
C PRO A 154 0.83 30.75 -1.00
N ASN A 155 1.49 31.95 -0.97
CA ASN A 155 0.97 33.11 -0.24
C ASN A 155 -0.40 33.46 -0.81
N HIS A 156 -1.21 34.08 0.01
CA HIS A 156 -2.56 34.56 -0.36
C HIS A 156 -3.58 33.49 -0.75
N THR A 157 -3.23 32.20 -0.66
CA THR A 157 -4.19 31.09 -0.81
C THR A 157 -4.84 30.68 0.51
N ASN A 158 -4.51 31.41 1.60
CA ASN A 158 -5.18 31.21 2.87
C ASN A 158 -6.58 31.83 2.79
N GLU A 159 -7.55 30.99 3.01
CA GLU A 159 -8.93 31.43 3.14
C GLU A 159 -9.07 32.42 4.30
N THR A 160 -9.68 33.57 4.04
CA THR A 160 -9.97 34.52 5.10
C THR A 160 -11.05 33.96 6.04
N ALA A 161 -11.08 34.48 7.29
CA ALA A 161 -12.12 34.09 8.24
C ALA A 161 -13.53 34.31 7.67
N LYS A 162 -13.73 35.41 6.91
CA LYS A 162 -14.98 35.73 6.24
C LYS A 162 -15.38 34.66 5.22
N GLN A 163 -14.48 34.31 4.30
CA GLN A 163 -14.69 33.24 3.29
C GLN A 163 -14.95 31.87 3.95
N PHE A 164 -14.25 31.56 5.05
CA PHE A 164 -14.46 30.33 5.77
C PHE A 164 -15.86 30.26 6.42
N LEU A 165 -16.33 31.34 7.03
CA LEU A 165 -17.64 31.42 7.67
C LEU A 165 -18.79 31.43 6.63
N GLU A 166 -18.55 31.87 5.41
CA GLU A 166 -19.54 31.88 4.32
C GLU A 166 -19.83 30.50 3.73
N LYS A 167 -19.00 29.51 4.02
CA LYS A 167 -19.22 28.13 3.55
C LYS A 167 -20.54 27.56 4.06
N PRO A 168 -21.25 26.74 3.26
CA PRO A 168 -22.54 26.17 3.66
C PRO A 168 -22.49 25.47 5.02
N LYS A 169 -21.46 24.65 5.26
CA LYS A 169 -21.28 23.94 6.51
C LYS A 169 -20.97 24.85 7.71
N SER A 170 -20.21 25.93 7.48
CA SER A 170 -19.95 26.92 8.53
C SER A 170 -21.22 27.69 8.91
N LYS A 171 -22.06 28.06 7.92
CA LYS A 171 -23.35 28.71 8.14
C LYS A 171 -24.33 27.82 8.92
N GLU A 172 -24.36 26.53 8.61
CA GLU A 172 -25.17 25.55 9.34
C GLU A 172 -24.73 25.45 10.81
N ILE A 173 -23.42 25.35 11.06
CA ILE A 173 -22.86 25.35 12.41
C ILE A 173 -23.20 26.65 13.14
N LEU A 174 -23.10 27.82 12.51
CA LEU A 174 -23.45 29.12 13.09
C LEU A 174 -24.92 29.19 13.52
N SER A 175 -25.83 28.71 12.66
CA SER A 175 -27.25 28.66 12.96
C SER A 175 -27.54 27.80 14.22
N LEU A 176 -26.84 26.66 14.34
CA LEU A 176 -27.01 25.77 15.49
C LEU A 176 -26.37 26.32 16.78
N LEU A 177 -25.23 27.04 16.65
CA LEU A 177 -24.61 27.76 17.77
C LEU A 177 -25.54 28.86 18.30
N GLY A 178 -26.19 29.64 17.42
CA GLY A 178 -27.17 30.65 17.79
C GLY A 178 -28.41 30.08 18.50
N LYS A 179 -28.71 28.80 18.26
CA LYS A 179 -29.79 28.07 18.97
C LYS A 179 -29.34 27.46 20.30
N GLY A 180 -28.15 27.76 20.79
CA GLY A 180 -27.64 27.29 22.09
C GLY A 180 -27.32 25.78 22.16
N LYS A 181 -27.17 25.10 21.03
CA LYS A 181 -26.84 23.66 21.00
C LYS A 181 -25.39 23.38 21.45
N SER A 182 -25.19 22.22 22.09
CA SER A 182 -23.85 21.82 22.52
C SER A 182 -22.92 21.54 21.35
N LEU A 183 -21.60 21.74 21.51
CA LEU A 183 -20.60 21.50 20.46
C LEU A 183 -20.63 20.06 19.93
N ARG A 184 -20.91 19.09 20.82
CA ARG A 184 -21.03 17.68 20.44
C ARG A 184 -22.30 17.39 19.63
N ASP A 185 -23.42 17.99 20.02
CA ASP A 185 -24.70 17.85 19.30
C ASP A 185 -24.60 18.47 17.90
N ILE A 186 -23.97 19.65 17.78
CA ILE A 186 -23.72 20.30 16.49
C ILE A 186 -22.82 19.44 15.61
N ALA A 187 -21.71 18.90 16.14
CA ALA A 187 -20.80 18.03 15.39
C ALA A 187 -21.51 16.78 14.85
N GLY A 188 -22.38 16.15 15.65
CA GLY A 188 -23.19 15.02 15.23
C GLY A 188 -24.19 15.36 14.12
N ARG A 189 -24.94 16.46 14.28
CA ARG A 189 -25.97 16.91 13.32
C ARG A 189 -25.38 17.33 11.97
N THR A 190 -24.24 18.02 12.01
CA THR A 190 -23.58 18.52 10.80
C THR A 190 -22.59 17.51 10.20
N ASN A 191 -22.45 16.34 10.79
CA ASN A 191 -21.48 15.29 10.40
C ASN A 191 -20.08 15.87 10.19
N CYS A 192 -19.55 16.53 11.22
CA CYS A 192 -18.22 17.12 11.19
C CYS A 192 -17.46 16.91 12.50
N SER A 193 -16.15 17.20 12.48
CA SER A 193 -15.35 17.12 13.71
C SER A 193 -15.70 18.24 14.70
N ILE A 194 -15.61 17.95 15.99
CA ILE A 194 -15.79 18.95 17.06
C ILE A 194 -14.83 20.11 16.87
N ASN A 195 -13.60 19.86 16.41
CA ASN A 195 -12.59 20.88 16.12
C ASN A 195 -13.07 21.89 15.08
N LEU A 196 -13.84 21.47 14.08
CA LEU A 196 -14.43 22.38 13.09
C LEU A 196 -15.47 23.29 13.75
N VAL A 197 -16.32 22.75 14.61
CA VAL A 197 -17.33 23.54 15.36
C VAL A 197 -16.66 24.57 16.26
N VAL A 198 -15.62 24.17 17.00
CA VAL A 198 -14.81 25.07 17.85
C VAL A 198 -14.16 26.17 17.02
N LYS A 199 -13.59 25.83 15.84
CA LYS A 199 -12.98 26.81 14.93
C LYS A 199 -14.00 27.84 14.45
N VAL A 200 -15.20 27.42 14.05
CA VAL A 200 -16.27 28.32 13.63
C VAL A 200 -16.67 29.24 14.79
N LYS A 201 -16.90 28.69 15.98
CA LYS A 201 -17.24 29.48 17.19
C LYS A 201 -16.20 30.56 17.50
N ARG A 202 -14.91 30.17 17.51
CA ARG A 202 -13.80 31.08 17.81
C ARG A 202 -13.70 32.22 16.78
N LEU A 203 -13.83 31.91 15.50
CA LEU A 203 -13.77 32.92 14.42
C LEU A 203 -14.96 33.90 14.47
N THR A 204 -16.08 33.49 15.02
CA THR A 204 -17.26 34.37 15.20
C THR A 204 -17.07 35.29 16.38
N GLN A 205 -16.57 34.82 17.52
CA GLN A 205 -16.29 35.60 18.70
C GLN A 205 -15.23 36.67 18.44
N SER A 206 -14.13 36.35 17.74
CA SER A 206 -13.10 37.30 17.34
C SER A 206 -13.63 38.42 16.40
N LYS A 207 -14.75 38.20 15.72
CA LYS A 207 -15.38 39.19 14.86
C LYS A 207 -16.31 40.14 15.61
N GLU A 208 -16.94 39.67 16.68
CA GLU A 208 -17.77 40.48 17.56
C GLU A 208 -16.93 41.43 18.40
N GLU A 209 -15.75 41.02 18.85
CA GLU A 209 -14.80 41.87 19.59
C GLU A 209 -14.24 43.04 18.75
N LEU A 210 -14.04 42.84 17.43
CA LEU A 210 -13.53 43.86 16.51
C LEU A 210 -14.60 44.86 16.02
N VAL A 211 -15.89 44.66 16.34
CA VAL A 211 -17.00 45.54 15.96
C VAL A 211 -17.46 46.43 17.13
N THR A 212 -16.97 46.12 18.34
CA THR A 212 -17.30 46.84 19.58
C THR A 212 -16.22 47.84 20.05
N GLU A 213 -15.13 48.01 19.29
CA GLU A 213 -14.19 49.14 19.39
C GLU A 213 -14.46 50.14 18.25
#